data_97858d2248eb2902e717aeb0de07d3bb
#
_entry.id   97858d2248eb2902e717aeb0de07d3bb
#
_cell.length_a   1.000
_cell.length_b   1.000
_cell.length_c   1.000
_cell.angle_alpha   90.00
_cell.angle_beta   90.00
_cell.angle_gamma   90.00
#
_symmetry.space_group_name_H-M   'P 1'
#
loop_
_entity.id
_entity.type
_entity.pdbx_description
1 polymer ?
#
loop_
_entity_poly.entity_id
_entity_poly.type
_entity_poly.pdbx_seq_one_letter_code
_entity_poly.pdbx_strand_id
1 'polypeptide(L)'
;MANVERLTEKDYAEVLEVMNTSFTTPTHVADFEKHLPIMWTREHDYMSRHFGVRENGKLIAVVGVYPLPVNIAGHELLFSTVGNIGTLQEARGKGCMKALMDAAMQELDRIGADASRLGGLRSRYNRFGYDHAGSTYFFTLTRRNVQENPGPRYTFRLIGQDDKAAVAFARACQQRSGVYALRETHLDFYMSMRAWEHQPYLAVDGQGEPVGYVCVSPDGKSAAEIGAKEGVSVVEIAASLLMANDVPFVKFQLSPSDQQAVKEAFAVCENWSVQPASMFKIMHWDRVIAALFDLSCTMKPMADGEATLAIEGWGTLKMTVKNQKAAVAKTDAPADLTLDHRTATQVFFGPLQPVVFPAGSVLAAWLPLPLGWNNQDRV
;
A
#
# COMPACT_ATOMS: atom_id res chain seq x y z
N MET A 1 24.56 23.03 -5.32
CA MET A 1 23.52 22.00 -5.16
C MET A 1 24.19 20.77 -4.57
N ALA A 2 23.52 20.04 -3.68
CA ALA A 2 24.06 18.79 -3.15
C ALA A 2 24.28 17.80 -4.31
N ASN A 3 25.47 17.20 -4.38
CA ASN A 3 25.76 16.16 -5.38
C ASN A 3 25.08 14.86 -4.94
N VAL A 4 24.21 14.32 -5.78
CA VAL A 4 23.50 13.06 -5.53
C VAL A 4 24.16 11.96 -6.33
N GLU A 5 24.44 10.85 -5.68
CA GLU A 5 25.00 9.65 -6.32
C GLU A 5 24.10 8.43 -6.08
N ARG A 6 24.12 7.46 -6.98
CA ARG A 6 23.50 6.15 -6.76
C ARG A 6 24.42 5.31 -5.87
N LEU A 7 23.84 4.71 -4.85
CA LEU A 7 24.57 3.89 -3.89
C LEU A 7 24.73 2.45 -4.36
N THR A 8 25.59 1.69 -3.69
CA THR A 8 25.92 0.31 -3.99
C THR A 8 25.91 -0.53 -2.72
N GLU A 9 26.04 -1.84 -2.84
CA GLU A 9 26.17 -2.75 -1.69
C GLU A 9 27.26 -2.36 -0.70
N LYS A 10 28.32 -1.70 -1.14
CA LYS A 10 29.41 -1.22 -0.26
C LYS A 10 28.95 -0.16 0.72
N ASP A 11 27.86 0.54 0.39
CA ASP A 11 27.31 1.64 1.18
C ASP A 11 26.31 1.15 2.24
N TYR A 12 26.02 -0.16 2.30
CA TYR A 12 24.99 -0.76 3.17
C TYR A 12 25.09 -0.26 4.62
N ALA A 13 26.27 -0.33 5.22
CA ALA A 13 26.46 0.04 6.62
C ALA A 13 26.21 1.54 6.85
N GLU A 14 26.67 2.41 5.93
CA GLU A 14 26.45 3.84 6.04
C GLU A 14 24.97 4.22 5.81
N VAL A 15 24.29 3.57 4.86
CA VAL A 15 22.84 3.79 4.64
C VAL A 15 22.05 3.42 5.89
N LEU A 16 22.35 2.25 6.46
CA LEU A 16 21.70 1.78 7.69
C LEU A 16 21.96 2.72 8.87
N GLU A 17 23.21 3.21 9.03
CA GLU A 17 23.55 4.22 10.05
C GLU A 17 22.75 5.51 9.88
N VAL A 18 22.66 6.05 8.65
CA VAL A 18 21.87 7.25 8.35
C VAL A 18 20.39 7.01 8.68
N MET A 19 19.84 5.87 8.32
CA MET A 19 18.44 5.54 8.57
C MET A 19 18.17 5.39 10.07
N ASN A 20 18.92 4.56 10.77
CA ASN A 20 18.72 4.35 12.21
C ASN A 20 18.90 5.66 12.99
N THR A 21 19.93 6.46 12.67
CA THR A 21 20.18 7.74 13.33
C THR A 21 19.06 8.75 13.04
N SER A 22 18.58 8.84 11.79
CA SER A 22 17.57 9.82 11.39
C SER A 22 16.20 9.58 12.02
N PHE A 23 15.87 8.33 12.37
CA PHE A 23 14.57 7.93 12.90
C PHE A 23 14.60 7.56 14.40
N THR A 24 15.76 7.44 15.00
CA THR A 24 15.87 7.27 16.45
C THR A 24 15.44 8.55 17.18
N THR A 25 14.61 8.37 18.20
CA THR A 25 14.12 9.42 19.10
C THR A 25 14.47 9.07 20.55
N PRO A 26 14.34 9.98 21.52
CA PRO A 26 14.60 9.66 22.94
C PRO A 26 13.77 8.50 23.49
N THR A 27 12.60 8.22 22.88
CA THR A 27 11.66 7.17 23.33
C THR A 27 11.62 5.95 22.41
N HIS A 28 12.32 5.97 21.27
CA HIS A 28 12.31 4.90 20.29
C HIS A 28 13.65 4.79 19.57
N VAL A 29 14.29 3.64 19.67
CA VAL A 29 15.49 3.32 18.88
C VAL A 29 15.07 2.64 17.60
N ALA A 30 15.37 3.25 16.45
CA ALA A 30 15.07 2.67 15.16
C ALA A 30 16.03 1.52 14.83
N ASP A 31 15.48 0.43 14.30
CA ASP A 31 16.21 -0.74 13.82
C ASP A 31 15.59 -1.18 12.49
N PHE A 32 16.09 -0.62 11.38
CA PHE A 32 15.51 -0.83 10.07
C PHE A 32 15.72 -2.25 9.54
N GLU A 33 16.73 -2.98 9.98
CA GLU A 33 16.89 -4.40 9.64
C GLU A 33 15.73 -5.24 10.19
N LYS A 34 15.23 -4.90 11.38
CA LYS A 34 14.04 -5.55 11.95
C LYS A 34 12.73 -5.02 11.39
N HIS A 35 12.63 -3.70 11.20
CA HIS A 35 11.39 -3.08 10.73
C HIS A 35 11.07 -3.44 9.29
N LEU A 36 12.07 -3.52 8.43
CA LEU A 36 11.90 -3.74 6.99
C LEU A 36 12.87 -4.82 6.47
N PRO A 37 12.75 -6.08 6.93
CA PRO A 37 13.72 -7.12 6.59
C PRO A 37 13.89 -7.34 5.10
N ILE A 38 12.85 -7.11 4.29
CA ILE A 38 12.94 -7.21 2.83
C ILE A 38 13.94 -6.21 2.23
N MET A 39 14.06 -5.01 2.79
CA MET A 39 14.93 -3.95 2.27
C MET A 39 16.38 -4.11 2.73
N TRP A 40 16.58 -4.81 3.84
CA TRP A 40 17.87 -4.93 4.51
C TRP A 40 18.43 -6.34 4.44
N THR A 41 17.84 -7.25 3.64
CA THR A 41 18.44 -8.54 3.35
C THR A 41 19.64 -8.39 2.41
N ARG A 42 20.67 -9.18 2.63
CA ARG A 42 21.85 -9.24 1.75
C ARG A 42 21.67 -10.18 0.57
N GLU A 43 20.54 -10.88 0.50
CA GLU A 43 20.23 -11.80 -0.62
C GLU A 43 19.79 -11.06 -1.87
N HIS A 44 19.44 -9.77 -1.75
CA HIS A 44 19.06 -8.91 -2.86
C HIS A 44 19.86 -7.60 -2.84
N ASP A 45 20.30 -7.11 -3.99
CA ASP A 45 20.92 -5.79 -4.11
C ASP A 45 19.87 -4.66 -4.02
N TYR A 46 19.39 -4.41 -2.80
CA TYR A 46 18.51 -3.27 -2.56
C TYR A 46 19.28 -1.95 -2.42
N MET A 47 20.60 -1.97 -2.22
CA MET A 47 21.39 -0.74 -2.07
C MET A 47 21.47 0.05 -3.36
N SER A 48 21.51 -0.61 -4.53
CA SER A 48 21.46 0.05 -5.83
C SER A 48 20.17 0.83 -6.10
N ARG A 49 19.13 0.63 -5.27
CA ARG A 49 17.86 1.38 -5.28
C ARG A 49 17.93 2.67 -4.46
N HIS A 50 19.03 2.92 -3.77
CA HIS A 50 19.22 4.13 -2.97
C HIS A 50 20.04 5.18 -3.71
N PHE A 51 19.72 6.43 -3.37
CA PHE A 51 20.51 7.60 -3.73
C PHE A 51 20.97 8.29 -2.47
N GLY A 52 22.18 8.83 -2.49
CA GLY A 52 22.80 9.45 -1.33
C GLY A 52 23.43 10.80 -1.63
N VAL A 53 23.63 11.56 -0.57
CA VAL A 53 24.45 12.79 -0.58
C VAL A 53 25.56 12.59 0.42
N ARG A 54 26.82 12.88 -0.02
CA ARG A 54 27.99 12.85 0.86
C ARG A 54 28.52 14.25 1.14
N GLU A 55 29.08 14.42 2.33
CA GLU A 55 29.84 15.58 2.73
C GLU A 55 31.15 15.10 3.37
N ASN A 56 32.30 15.56 2.84
CA ASN A 56 33.64 15.12 3.27
C ASN A 56 33.80 13.57 3.29
N GLY A 57 33.25 12.89 2.29
CA GLY A 57 33.30 11.45 2.17
C GLY A 57 32.27 10.67 3.01
N LYS A 58 31.59 11.29 3.99
CA LYS A 58 30.58 10.65 4.83
C LYS A 58 29.19 10.81 4.21
N LEU A 59 28.41 9.73 4.21
CA LEU A 59 27.00 9.75 3.80
C LEU A 59 26.17 10.50 4.84
N ILE A 60 25.42 11.53 4.40
CA ILE A 60 24.66 12.42 5.30
C ILE A 60 23.15 12.42 5.03
N ALA A 61 22.73 11.96 3.88
CA ALA A 61 21.31 11.84 3.55
C ALA A 61 21.09 10.77 2.47
N VAL A 62 19.95 10.10 2.52
CA VAL A 62 19.59 9.01 1.61
C VAL A 62 18.11 9.08 1.22
N VAL A 63 17.77 8.46 0.08
CA VAL A 63 16.41 8.12 -0.36
C VAL A 63 16.45 6.79 -1.11
N GLY A 64 15.44 5.95 -0.94
CA GLY A 64 15.25 4.75 -1.72
C GLY A 64 14.07 4.86 -2.68
N VAL A 65 14.19 4.22 -3.85
CA VAL A 65 13.12 4.06 -4.86
C VAL A 65 12.95 2.57 -5.13
N TYR A 66 11.82 2.00 -4.71
CA TYR A 66 11.58 0.56 -4.72
C TYR A 66 10.47 0.20 -5.69
N PRO A 67 10.80 -0.29 -6.90
CA PRO A 67 9.80 -0.82 -7.83
C PRO A 67 9.01 -1.95 -7.17
N LEU A 68 7.70 -1.90 -7.30
CA LEU A 68 6.79 -2.91 -6.79
C LEU A 68 5.68 -3.15 -7.82
N PRO A 69 5.80 -4.19 -8.65
CA PRO A 69 4.72 -4.57 -9.54
C PRO A 69 3.46 -4.91 -8.74
N VAL A 70 2.31 -4.45 -9.23
CA VAL A 70 1.00 -4.71 -8.62
C VAL A 70 0.05 -5.26 -9.68
N ASN A 71 -0.86 -6.12 -9.24
CA ASN A 71 -1.99 -6.54 -10.06
C ASN A 71 -3.25 -5.84 -9.57
N ILE A 72 -4.00 -5.23 -10.50
CA ILE A 72 -5.31 -4.63 -10.27
C ILE A 72 -6.28 -5.22 -11.30
N ALA A 73 -7.18 -6.08 -10.86
CA ALA A 73 -8.17 -6.73 -11.72
C ALA A 73 -7.58 -7.40 -12.98
N GLY A 74 -6.39 -7.98 -12.89
CA GLY A 74 -5.69 -8.62 -14.01
C GLY A 74 -4.75 -7.69 -14.79
N HIS A 75 -4.75 -6.38 -14.53
CA HIS A 75 -3.77 -5.45 -15.09
C HIS A 75 -2.50 -5.43 -14.25
N GLU A 76 -1.37 -5.68 -14.88
CA GLU A 76 -0.05 -5.50 -14.24
C GLU A 76 0.44 -4.07 -14.44
N LEU A 77 0.65 -3.38 -13.33
CA LEU A 77 1.14 -2.01 -13.27
C LEU A 77 2.45 -1.96 -12.48
N LEU A 78 3.36 -1.09 -12.88
CA LEU A 78 4.56 -0.83 -12.11
C LEU A 78 4.31 0.32 -11.13
N PHE A 79 4.01 -0.02 -9.89
CA PHE A 79 4.08 0.97 -8.82
C PHE A 79 5.52 1.05 -8.28
N SER A 80 5.80 2.11 -7.56
CA SER A 80 7.08 2.24 -6.87
C SER A 80 6.86 2.93 -5.53
N THR A 81 7.48 2.43 -4.48
CA THR A 81 7.52 3.15 -3.21
C THR A 81 8.76 4.03 -3.14
N VAL A 82 8.59 5.30 -2.80
CA VAL A 82 9.70 6.17 -2.37
C VAL A 82 9.73 6.13 -0.84
N GLY A 83 10.84 5.68 -0.29
CA GLY A 83 10.99 5.46 1.14
C GLY A 83 12.43 5.59 1.61
N ASN A 84 12.69 5.21 2.84
CA ASN A 84 14.01 5.33 3.47
C ASN A 84 14.62 6.75 3.28
N ILE A 85 13.80 7.78 3.54
CA ILE A 85 14.21 9.18 3.36
C ILE A 85 14.81 9.67 4.68
N GLY A 86 16.11 9.50 4.83
CA GLY A 86 16.89 9.91 5.99
C GLY A 86 17.77 11.12 5.73
N THR A 87 17.91 12.00 6.72
CA THR A 87 18.86 13.11 6.69
C THR A 87 19.38 13.34 8.10
N LEU A 88 20.68 13.21 8.29
CA LEU A 88 21.34 13.45 9.56
C LEU A 88 21.07 14.88 10.06
N GLN A 89 21.02 15.06 11.37
CA GLN A 89 20.63 16.35 11.96
C GLN A 89 21.53 17.51 11.51
N GLU A 90 22.84 17.29 11.43
CA GLU A 90 23.86 18.26 11.00
C GLU A 90 23.76 18.60 9.51
N ALA A 91 23.05 17.80 8.72
CA ALA A 91 22.83 18.01 7.29
C ALA A 91 21.49 18.69 6.97
N ARG A 92 20.65 18.89 7.98
CA ARG A 92 19.35 19.57 7.78
C ARG A 92 19.54 21.03 7.36
N GLY A 93 18.63 21.53 6.54
CA GLY A 93 18.69 22.88 6.00
C GLY A 93 19.63 23.07 4.79
N LYS A 94 20.47 22.09 4.46
CA LYS A 94 21.43 22.14 3.34
C LYS A 94 20.82 21.78 1.97
N GLY A 95 19.50 21.53 1.89
CA GLY A 95 18.80 21.18 0.63
C GLY A 95 18.94 19.72 0.18
N CYS A 96 19.56 18.84 0.98
CA CYS A 96 19.78 17.43 0.64
C CYS A 96 18.48 16.71 0.29
N MET A 97 17.41 16.88 1.10
CA MET A 97 16.12 16.27 0.85
C MET A 97 15.54 16.65 -0.52
N LYS A 98 15.64 17.93 -0.92
CA LYS A 98 15.15 18.37 -2.22
C LYS A 98 15.92 17.69 -3.35
N ALA A 99 17.24 17.68 -3.29
CA ALA A 99 18.09 17.06 -4.31
C ALA A 99 17.83 15.55 -4.42
N LEU A 100 17.66 14.85 -3.30
CA LEU A 100 17.34 13.44 -3.27
C LEU A 100 15.94 13.15 -3.84
N MET A 101 14.94 13.95 -3.50
CA MET A 101 13.60 13.79 -4.07
C MET A 101 13.57 14.07 -5.58
N ASP A 102 14.32 15.09 -6.04
CA ASP A 102 14.45 15.35 -7.48
C ASP A 102 15.08 14.13 -8.21
N ALA A 103 16.11 13.50 -7.62
CA ALA A 103 16.70 12.27 -8.16
C ALA A 103 15.71 11.09 -8.12
N ALA A 104 14.94 10.97 -7.06
CA ALA A 104 13.89 9.94 -6.96
C ALA A 104 12.82 10.13 -8.05
N MET A 105 12.38 11.36 -8.34
CA MET A 105 11.44 11.63 -9.43
C MET A 105 12.01 11.22 -10.79
N GLN A 106 13.28 11.55 -11.06
CA GLN A 106 13.95 11.15 -12.30
C GLN A 106 14.05 9.62 -12.41
N GLU A 107 14.30 8.93 -11.29
CA GLU A 107 14.36 7.47 -11.29
C GLU A 107 12.97 6.84 -11.54
N LEU A 108 11.89 7.40 -10.98
CA LEU A 108 10.52 6.94 -11.26
C LEU A 108 10.19 7.05 -12.75
N ASP A 109 10.56 8.17 -13.39
CA ASP A 109 10.39 8.37 -14.84
C ASP A 109 11.25 7.38 -15.62
N ARG A 110 12.52 7.18 -15.21
CA ARG A 110 13.46 6.25 -15.87
C ARG A 110 12.97 4.80 -15.87
N ILE A 111 12.37 4.35 -14.77
CA ILE A 111 11.83 2.98 -14.65
C ILE A 111 10.44 2.82 -15.26
N GLY A 112 9.81 3.91 -15.70
CA GLY A 112 8.47 3.90 -16.28
C GLY A 112 7.38 3.55 -15.25
N ALA A 113 7.50 4.05 -14.01
CA ALA A 113 6.51 3.79 -12.97
C ALA A 113 5.13 4.35 -13.37
N ASP A 114 4.07 3.56 -13.17
CA ASP A 114 2.69 4.00 -13.39
C ASP A 114 2.18 4.92 -12.27
N ALA A 115 2.58 4.60 -11.06
CA ALA A 115 2.30 5.39 -9.87
C ALA A 115 3.43 5.23 -8.85
N SER A 116 3.58 6.23 -7.99
CA SER A 116 4.48 6.14 -6.84
C SER A 116 3.70 6.34 -5.55
N ARG A 117 4.05 5.54 -4.55
CA ARG A 117 3.54 5.62 -3.18
C ARG A 117 4.61 6.16 -2.25
N LEU A 118 4.21 6.98 -1.26
CA LEU A 118 5.10 7.52 -0.25
C LEU A 118 4.36 7.70 1.08
N GLY A 119 4.98 7.28 2.19
CA GLY A 119 4.50 7.54 3.55
C GLY A 119 5.10 8.83 4.15
N GLY A 120 4.49 9.35 5.23
CA GLY A 120 5.02 10.48 5.99
C GLY A 120 4.16 11.75 5.94
N LEU A 121 4.77 12.92 6.14
CA LEU A 121 4.05 14.18 6.30
C LEU A 121 3.63 14.77 4.96
N ARG A 122 2.33 14.94 4.73
CA ARG A 122 1.74 15.53 3.53
C ARG A 122 2.38 16.89 3.17
N SER A 123 2.55 17.78 4.13
CA SER A 123 3.15 19.13 3.93
C SER A 123 4.59 19.07 3.40
N ARG A 124 5.30 17.98 3.62
CA ARG A 124 6.67 17.77 3.16
C ARG A 124 6.72 17.30 1.70
N TYR A 125 5.76 16.48 1.26
CA TYR A 125 5.81 15.77 -0.02
C TYR A 125 4.82 16.27 -1.08
N ASN A 126 3.81 17.07 -0.70
CA ASN A 126 2.84 17.62 -1.66
C ASN A 126 3.47 18.47 -2.77
N ARG A 127 4.59 19.14 -2.50
CA ARG A 127 5.36 19.91 -3.49
C ARG A 127 6.02 19.06 -4.57
N PHE A 128 6.13 17.75 -4.36
CA PHE A 128 6.62 16.76 -5.34
C PHE A 128 5.48 16.05 -6.06
N GLY A 129 4.24 16.50 -5.86
CA GLY A 129 3.04 15.97 -6.51
C GLY A 129 2.37 14.81 -5.77
N TYR A 130 2.82 14.45 -4.56
CA TYR A 130 2.13 13.44 -3.74
C TYR A 130 0.95 14.05 -2.98
N ASP A 131 -0.15 13.30 -2.90
CA ASP A 131 -1.25 13.62 -2.01
C ASP A 131 -1.93 12.37 -1.46
N HIS A 132 -2.68 12.52 -0.37
CA HIS A 132 -3.44 11.44 0.25
C HIS A 132 -4.46 10.86 -0.72
N ALA A 133 -4.41 9.55 -0.92
CA ALA A 133 -5.29 8.82 -1.80
C ALA A 133 -5.39 7.34 -1.42
N GLY A 134 -6.25 6.63 -2.14
CA GLY A 134 -6.64 5.28 -1.80
C GLY A 134 -7.48 5.25 -0.53
N SER A 135 -7.98 4.08 -0.20
CA SER A 135 -8.75 3.84 1.03
C SER A 135 -8.27 2.58 1.71
N THR A 136 -8.17 2.64 3.03
CA THR A 136 -8.00 1.48 3.90
C THR A 136 -9.11 1.51 4.94
N TYR A 137 -9.83 0.40 5.08
CA TYR A 137 -10.88 0.22 6.05
C TYR A 137 -10.31 -0.50 7.28
N PHE A 138 -10.35 0.16 8.43
CA PHE A 138 -9.90 -0.38 9.70
C PHE A 138 -11.10 -0.83 10.51
N PHE A 139 -11.03 -2.03 11.05
CA PHE A 139 -12.06 -2.62 11.91
C PHE A 139 -11.46 -2.98 13.26
N THR A 140 -12.27 -2.84 14.30
CA THR A 140 -11.93 -3.27 15.65
C THR A 140 -12.92 -4.35 16.08
N LEU A 141 -12.42 -5.54 16.38
CA LEU A 141 -13.18 -6.67 16.89
C LEU A 141 -12.87 -6.84 18.37
N THR A 142 -13.90 -6.96 19.20
CA THR A 142 -13.80 -7.14 20.66
C THR A 142 -14.26 -8.52 21.09
N ARG A 143 -13.94 -8.92 22.33
CA ARG A 143 -14.41 -10.19 22.89
C ARG A 143 -15.93 -10.29 22.90
N ARG A 144 -16.62 -9.18 23.17
CA ARG A 144 -18.08 -9.13 23.16
C ARG A 144 -18.64 -9.46 21.79
N ASN A 145 -18.09 -8.88 20.73
CA ASN A 145 -18.52 -9.19 19.36
C ASN A 145 -18.38 -10.67 19.04
N VAL A 146 -17.27 -11.30 19.49
CA VAL A 146 -17.04 -12.74 19.28
C VAL A 146 -18.00 -13.61 20.08
N GLN A 147 -18.40 -13.18 21.28
CA GLN A 147 -19.39 -13.90 22.10
C GLN A 147 -20.79 -13.83 21.51
N GLU A 148 -21.17 -12.66 20.99
CA GLU A 148 -22.47 -12.42 20.36
C GLU A 148 -22.57 -13.08 18.98
N ASN A 149 -21.45 -13.31 18.31
CA ASN A 149 -21.35 -13.94 16.98
C ASN A 149 -20.44 -15.16 17.02
N PRO A 150 -20.90 -16.28 17.62
CA PRO A 150 -20.11 -17.49 17.68
C PRO A 150 -19.91 -18.07 16.28
N GLY A 151 -18.68 -18.44 15.97
CA GLY A 151 -18.29 -19.03 14.69
C GLY A 151 -17.21 -20.09 14.87
N PRO A 152 -16.70 -20.67 13.77
CA PRO A 152 -15.60 -21.62 13.83
C PRO A 152 -14.38 -21.01 14.52
N ARG A 153 -13.55 -21.87 15.10
CA ARG A 153 -12.29 -21.46 15.73
C ARG A 153 -11.14 -22.13 15.03
N TYR A 154 -10.17 -21.29 14.68
CA TYR A 154 -8.94 -21.72 14.02
C TYR A 154 -7.78 -21.67 15.01
N THR A 155 -6.80 -22.54 14.82
CA THR A 155 -5.53 -22.48 15.53
C THR A 155 -4.47 -21.84 14.64
N PHE A 156 -3.35 -21.42 15.24
CA PHE A 156 -2.32 -20.65 14.52
C PHE A 156 -1.00 -21.36 14.59
N ARG A 157 -0.36 -21.52 13.44
CA ARG A 157 0.98 -22.07 13.27
C ARG A 157 1.89 -21.00 12.66
N LEU A 158 3.02 -20.71 13.30
CA LEU A 158 4.00 -19.77 12.78
C LEU A 158 4.48 -20.22 11.40
N ILE A 159 4.54 -19.32 10.45
CA ILE A 159 5.12 -19.56 9.12
C ILE A 159 6.62 -19.28 9.22
N GLY A 160 7.44 -20.29 8.96
CA GLY A 160 8.89 -20.14 8.87
C GLY A 160 9.35 -19.74 7.46
N GLN A 161 10.57 -19.21 7.36
CA GLN A 161 11.14 -18.81 6.06
C GLN A 161 11.22 -19.98 5.07
N ASP A 162 11.54 -21.17 5.56
CA ASP A 162 11.72 -22.37 4.72
C ASP A 162 10.41 -23.14 4.47
N ASP A 163 9.29 -22.71 5.07
CA ASP A 163 7.98 -23.33 4.86
C ASP A 163 7.35 -22.88 3.52
N LYS A 164 7.90 -23.42 2.44
CA LYS A 164 7.48 -23.07 1.07
C LYS A 164 5.98 -23.31 0.82
N ALA A 165 5.43 -24.34 1.44
CA ALA A 165 4.00 -24.67 1.27
C ALA A 165 3.10 -23.63 1.94
N ALA A 166 3.41 -23.24 3.18
CA ALA A 166 2.66 -22.20 3.89
C ALA A 166 2.75 -20.83 3.22
N VAL A 167 3.95 -20.45 2.75
CA VAL A 167 4.16 -19.19 2.01
C VAL A 167 3.40 -19.20 0.68
N ALA A 168 3.41 -20.32 -0.07
CA ALA A 168 2.65 -20.45 -1.30
C ALA A 168 1.13 -20.38 -1.06
N PHE A 169 0.64 -20.97 0.03
CA PHE A 169 -0.75 -20.88 0.43
C PHE A 169 -1.13 -19.44 0.81
N ALA A 170 -0.31 -18.74 1.60
CA ALA A 170 -0.55 -17.36 1.96
C ALA A 170 -0.58 -16.44 0.72
N ARG A 171 0.32 -16.67 -0.24
CA ARG A 171 0.32 -15.98 -1.55
C ARG A 171 -0.99 -16.21 -2.30
N ALA A 172 -1.46 -17.45 -2.38
CA ALA A 172 -2.72 -17.75 -3.04
C ALA A 172 -3.91 -17.04 -2.38
N CYS A 173 -3.91 -16.92 -1.04
CA CYS A 173 -4.92 -16.15 -0.32
C CYS A 173 -4.82 -14.64 -0.61
N GLN A 174 -3.60 -14.06 -0.64
CA GLN A 174 -3.37 -12.64 -0.95
C GLN A 174 -3.85 -12.28 -2.36
N GLN A 175 -3.59 -13.14 -3.34
CA GLN A 175 -3.95 -12.93 -4.74
C GLN A 175 -5.46 -13.01 -5.02
N ARG A 176 -6.26 -13.33 -4.03
CA ARG A 176 -7.73 -13.25 -4.12
C ARG A 176 -8.27 -11.83 -4.00
N SER A 177 -7.47 -10.90 -3.49
CA SER A 177 -7.83 -9.48 -3.46
C SER A 177 -7.82 -8.88 -4.86
N GLY A 178 -8.71 -7.93 -5.13
CA GLY A 178 -8.76 -7.20 -6.41
C GLY A 178 -7.53 -6.30 -6.65
N VAL A 179 -6.76 -6.01 -5.60
CA VAL A 179 -5.51 -5.24 -5.65
C VAL A 179 -4.47 -5.94 -4.79
N TYR A 180 -3.37 -6.35 -5.36
CA TYR A 180 -2.28 -6.97 -4.61
C TYR A 180 -0.90 -6.72 -5.24
N ALA A 181 0.13 -6.63 -4.39
CA ALA A 181 1.52 -6.55 -4.83
C ALA A 181 2.03 -7.91 -5.33
N LEU A 182 2.75 -7.89 -6.44
CA LEU A 182 3.46 -9.05 -6.96
C LEU A 182 4.80 -9.17 -6.21
N ARG A 183 4.78 -9.89 -5.10
CA ARG A 183 5.99 -10.25 -4.34
C ARG A 183 6.63 -11.43 -5.03
N GLU A 184 7.64 -11.19 -5.87
CA GLU A 184 8.09 -12.12 -6.93
C GLU A 184 8.57 -13.45 -6.38
N THR A 185 9.49 -13.45 -5.42
CA THR A 185 10.09 -14.68 -4.91
C THR A 185 9.38 -15.18 -3.63
N HIS A 186 9.70 -16.38 -3.24
CA HIS A 186 9.28 -16.94 -1.94
C HIS A 186 9.81 -16.08 -0.79
N LEU A 187 11.06 -15.65 -0.88
CA LEU A 187 11.71 -14.82 0.14
C LEU A 187 11.07 -13.44 0.23
N ASP A 188 10.81 -12.78 -0.90
CA ASP A 188 10.14 -11.48 -0.91
C ASP A 188 8.78 -11.55 -0.25
N PHE A 189 8.02 -12.61 -0.52
CA PHE A 189 6.72 -12.80 0.11
C PHE A 189 6.84 -12.98 1.62
N TYR A 190 7.74 -13.86 2.06
CA TYR A 190 7.97 -14.10 3.48
C TYR A 190 8.46 -12.85 4.21
N MET A 191 9.46 -12.15 3.65
CA MET A 191 10.03 -10.94 4.27
C MET A 191 9.02 -9.79 4.31
N SER A 192 8.15 -9.64 3.29
CA SER A 192 7.06 -8.68 3.33
C SER A 192 6.09 -8.97 4.48
N MET A 193 5.71 -10.22 4.71
CA MET A 193 4.85 -10.59 5.85
C MET A 193 5.48 -10.23 7.22
N ARG A 194 6.82 -10.12 7.27
CA ARG A 194 7.59 -9.76 8.47
C ARG A 194 7.80 -8.25 8.64
N ALA A 195 7.37 -7.43 7.68
CA ALA A 195 7.55 -5.98 7.77
C ALA A 195 6.96 -5.41 9.07
N TRP A 196 7.66 -4.43 9.66
CA TRP A 196 7.26 -3.77 10.91
C TRP A 196 7.15 -4.74 12.09
N GLU A 197 8.05 -5.72 12.14
CA GLU A 197 8.17 -6.74 13.20
C GLU A 197 6.95 -7.67 13.34
N HIS A 198 6.03 -7.66 12.36
CA HIS A 198 4.90 -8.59 12.36
C HIS A 198 5.36 -10.03 12.24
N GLN A 199 4.59 -10.94 12.82
CA GLN A 199 4.81 -12.39 12.70
C GLN A 199 3.72 -13.00 11.83
N PRO A 200 4.10 -13.75 10.77
CA PRO A 200 3.14 -14.42 9.90
C PRO A 200 2.70 -15.77 10.52
N TYR A 201 1.41 -15.97 10.61
CA TYR A 201 0.81 -17.22 11.05
C TYR A 201 -0.12 -17.78 9.99
N LEU A 202 -0.09 -19.10 9.85
CA LEU A 202 -1.09 -19.86 9.11
C LEU A 202 -2.25 -20.16 10.06
N ALA A 203 -3.47 -19.81 9.66
CA ALA A 203 -4.68 -20.23 10.33
C ALA A 203 -5.07 -21.63 9.82
N VAL A 204 -5.33 -22.56 10.73
CA VAL A 204 -5.67 -23.95 10.41
C VAL A 204 -6.96 -24.37 11.12
N ASP A 205 -7.74 -25.21 10.47
CA ASP A 205 -9.00 -25.76 11.01
C ASP A 205 -8.77 -26.91 11.99
N GLY A 206 -9.87 -27.53 12.47
CA GLY A 206 -9.83 -28.64 13.42
C GLY A 206 -9.22 -29.93 12.86
N GLN A 207 -9.04 -30.04 11.54
CA GLN A 207 -8.36 -31.13 10.86
C GLN A 207 -6.88 -30.84 10.59
N GLY A 208 -6.40 -29.61 10.91
CA GLY A 208 -5.04 -29.17 10.64
C GLY A 208 -4.84 -28.60 9.23
N GLU A 209 -5.93 -28.43 8.45
CA GLU A 209 -5.85 -27.91 7.10
C GLU A 209 -5.78 -26.38 7.09
N PRO A 210 -4.92 -25.79 6.23
CA PRO A 210 -4.82 -24.36 6.08
C PRO A 210 -6.14 -23.72 5.59
N VAL A 211 -6.57 -22.66 6.28
CA VAL A 211 -7.78 -21.90 5.93
C VAL A 211 -7.49 -20.45 5.60
N GLY A 212 -6.36 -19.91 6.07
CA GLY A 212 -5.93 -18.54 5.82
C GLY A 212 -4.58 -18.24 6.45
N TYR A 213 -4.18 -16.98 6.40
CA TYR A 213 -2.98 -16.48 7.06
C TYR A 213 -3.21 -15.10 7.67
N VAL A 214 -2.35 -14.72 8.58
CA VAL A 214 -2.40 -13.42 9.24
C VAL A 214 -1.01 -12.95 9.65
N CYS A 215 -0.71 -11.65 9.44
CA CYS A 215 0.50 -11.00 9.91
C CYS A 215 0.18 -10.20 11.18
N VAL A 216 0.67 -10.66 12.32
CA VAL A 216 0.27 -10.19 13.66
C VAL A 216 1.34 -9.29 14.25
N SER A 217 0.93 -8.15 14.82
CA SER A 217 1.83 -7.24 15.54
C SER A 217 2.45 -7.89 16.78
N PRO A 218 3.62 -7.40 17.26
CA PRO A 218 4.30 -7.97 18.44
C PRO A 218 3.44 -8.00 19.71
N ASP A 219 2.50 -7.06 19.86
CA ASP A 219 1.58 -7.02 21.01
C ASP A 219 0.32 -7.87 20.85
N GLY A 220 0.18 -8.54 19.71
CA GLY A 220 -0.95 -9.43 19.40
C GLY A 220 -2.28 -8.73 19.12
N LYS A 221 -2.30 -7.37 19.09
CA LYS A 221 -3.55 -6.59 19.04
C LYS A 221 -3.91 -6.10 17.64
N SER A 222 -3.06 -6.32 16.64
CA SER A 222 -3.39 -5.97 15.28
C SER A 222 -2.93 -7.01 14.27
N ALA A 223 -3.73 -7.13 13.20
CA ALA A 223 -3.41 -7.88 12.00
C ALA A 223 -3.20 -6.90 10.85
N ALA A 224 -1.94 -6.73 10.44
CA ALA A 224 -1.59 -5.80 9.38
C ALA A 224 -1.92 -6.34 7.99
N GLU A 225 -1.97 -7.64 7.85
CA GLU A 225 -2.41 -8.35 6.65
C GLU A 225 -3.14 -9.63 7.07
N ILE A 226 -4.24 -9.91 6.44
CA ILE A 226 -5.05 -11.10 6.69
C ILE A 226 -5.64 -11.57 5.36
N GLY A 227 -5.58 -12.87 5.09
CA GLY A 227 -6.17 -13.48 3.89
C GLY A 227 -6.72 -14.86 4.19
N ALA A 228 -7.73 -15.27 3.41
CA ALA A 228 -8.40 -16.54 3.58
C ALA A 228 -8.61 -17.26 2.25
N LYS A 229 -8.72 -18.60 2.30
CA LYS A 229 -9.18 -19.39 1.16
C LYS A 229 -10.66 -19.11 0.87
N GLU A 230 -11.14 -19.54 -0.27
CA GLU A 230 -12.55 -19.39 -0.65
C GLU A 230 -13.49 -20.03 0.37
N GLY A 231 -14.58 -19.35 0.67
CA GLY A 231 -15.57 -19.79 1.63
C GLY A 231 -15.21 -19.62 3.10
N VAL A 232 -14.05 -19.04 3.41
CA VAL A 232 -13.62 -18.76 4.80
C VAL A 232 -13.62 -17.25 5.06
N SER A 233 -14.22 -16.85 6.17
CA SER A 233 -14.29 -15.45 6.59
C SER A 233 -13.00 -15.00 7.25
N VAL A 234 -12.44 -13.87 6.81
CA VAL A 234 -11.31 -13.22 7.49
C VAL A 234 -11.70 -12.70 8.88
N VAL A 235 -12.98 -12.39 9.10
CA VAL A 235 -13.51 -11.97 10.42
C VAL A 235 -13.45 -13.13 11.42
N GLU A 236 -13.73 -14.37 10.98
CA GLU A 236 -13.58 -15.57 11.81
C GLU A 236 -12.12 -15.87 12.16
N ILE A 237 -11.19 -15.63 11.23
CA ILE A 237 -9.75 -15.72 11.51
C ILE A 237 -9.35 -14.66 12.54
N ALA A 238 -9.79 -13.40 12.37
CA ALA A 238 -9.53 -12.33 13.34
C ALA A 238 -10.15 -12.62 14.73
N ALA A 239 -11.35 -13.22 14.77
CA ALA A 239 -12.00 -13.66 16.00
C ALA A 239 -11.21 -14.76 16.71
N SER A 240 -10.72 -15.72 15.94
CA SER A 240 -9.88 -16.81 16.46
C SER A 240 -8.55 -16.26 17.00
N LEU A 241 -7.93 -15.30 16.30
CA LEU A 241 -6.70 -14.64 16.73
C LEU A 241 -6.89 -13.88 18.06
N LEU A 242 -7.99 -13.13 18.19
CA LEU A 242 -8.34 -12.40 19.41
C LEU A 242 -8.43 -13.34 20.60
N MET A 243 -9.08 -14.50 20.42
CA MET A 243 -9.23 -15.49 21.49
C MET A 243 -7.92 -16.21 21.80
N ALA A 244 -7.10 -16.53 20.80
CA ALA A 244 -5.81 -17.22 20.97
C ALA A 244 -4.77 -16.34 21.68
N ASN A 245 -4.73 -15.04 21.38
CA ASN A 245 -3.78 -14.08 21.99
C ASN A 245 -4.22 -13.56 23.36
N ASP A 246 -5.44 -13.90 23.80
CA ASP A 246 -6.01 -13.42 25.07
C ASP A 246 -5.99 -11.88 25.23
N VAL A 247 -6.21 -11.15 24.13
CA VAL A 247 -6.24 -9.68 24.09
C VAL A 247 -7.67 -9.14 24.17
N PRO A 248 -7.88 -7.87 24.59
CA PRO A 248 -9.23 -7.31 24.70
C PRO A 248 -9.88 -7.00 23.35
N PHE A 249 -9.07 -6.74 22.32
CA PHE A 249 -9.50 -6.46 20.96
C PHE A 249 -8.41 -6.84 19.95
N VAL A 250 -8.82 -7.01 18.69
CA VAL A 250 -7.93 -7.07 17.53
C VAL A 250 -8.36 -6.03 16.52
N LYS A 251 -7.41 -5.24 16.04
CA LYS A 251 -7.60 -4.33 14.90
C LYS A 251 -7.08 -5.01 13.64
N PHE A 252 -7.83 -4.91 12.56
CA PHE A 252 -7.39 -5.39 11.25
C PHE A 252 -7.84 -4.42 10.16
N GLN A 253 -7.23 -4.55 8.99
CA GLN A 253 -7.52 -3.69 7.85
C GLN A 253 -7.93 -4.50 6.64
N LEU A 254 -8.82 -3.91 5.83
CA LEU A 254 -9.29 -4.49 4.58
C LEU A 254 -9.17 -3.47 3.45
N SER A 255 -8.95 -3.99 2.24
CA SER A 255 -9.05 -3.19 1.02
C SER A 255 -10.52 -2.91 0.68
N PRO A 256 -10.82 -1.74 0.07
CA PRO A 256 -12.16 -1.49 -0.48
C PRO A 256 -12.60 -2.56 -1.50
N SER A 257 -11.65 -3.22 -2.16
CA SER A 257 -11.95 -4.29 -3.12
C SER A 257 -12.43 -5.60 -2.49
N ASP A 258 -12.16 -5.80 -1.19
CA ASP A 258 -12.53 -7.04 -0.49
C ASP A 258 -13.96 -6.96 0.06
N GLN A 259 -14.93 -6.69 -0.82
CA GLN A 259 -16.32 -6.32 -0.47
C GLN A 259 -17.01 -7.30 0.46
N GLN A 260 -16.84 -8.61 0.25
CA GLN A 260 -17.47 -9.62 1.10
C GLN A 260 -16.90 -9.55 2.53
N ALA A 261 -15.58 -9.46 2.67
CA ALA A 261 -14.93 -9.33 3.97
C ALA A 261 -15.31 -8.02 4.68
N VAL A 262 -15.39 -6.93 3.91
CA VAL A 262 -15.85 -5.62 4.41
C VAL A 262 -17.29 -5.70 4.92
N LYS A 263 -18.19 -6.33 4.16
CA LYS A 263 -19.60 -6.53 4.57
C LYS A 263 -19.70 -7.34 5.86
N GLU A 264 -18.96 -8.43 5.98
CA GLU A 264 -18.92 -9.28 7.18
C GLU A 264 -18.36 -8.49 8.38
N ALA A 265 -17.28 -7.73 8.19
CA ALA A 265 -16.69 -6.92 9.25
C ALA A 265 -17.64 -5.81 9.75
N PHE A 266 -18.38 -5.15 8.85
CA PHE A 266 -19.43 -4.19 9.24
C PHE A 266 -20.54 -4.80 10.08
N ALA A 267 -20.89 -6.07 9.83
CA ALA A 267 -21.96 -6.74 10.56
C ALA A 267 -21.57 -7.15 11.97
N VAL A 268 -20.26 -7.33 12.25
CA VAL A 268 -19.77 -7.96 13.50
C VAL A 268 -18.93 -7.04 14.35
N CYS A 269 -18.09 -6.18 13.75
CA CYS A 269 -17.08 -5.41 14.49
C CYS A 269 -17.67 -4.26 15.29
N GLU A 270 -17.03 -3.95 16.43
CA GLU A 270 -17.42 -2.88 17.36
C GLU A 270 -17.41 -1.50 16.72
N ASN A 271 -16.36 -1.21 15.95
CA ASN A 271 -16.23 0.04 15.25
C ASN A 271 -15.35 -0.08 14.01
N TRP A 272 -15.41 0.94 13.19
CA TRP A 272 -14.62 1.03 11.97
C TRP A 272 -14.22 2.47 11.65
N SER A 273 -13.16 2.64 10.84
CA SER A 273 -12.78 3.93 10.27
C SER A 273 -12.24 3.75 8.85
N VAL A 274 -12.40 4.80 8.04
CA VAL A 274 -11.82 4.87 6.70
C VAL A 274 -10.70 5.91 6.73
N GLN A 275 -9.53 5.53 6.23
CA GLN A 275 -8.37 6.41 6.16
C GLN A 275 -7.77 6.36 4.76
N PRO A 276 -7.06 7.43 4.32
CA PRO A 276 -6.23 7.33 3.12
C PRO A 276 -5.25 6.18 3.23
N ALA A 277 -5.14 5.37 2.18
CA ALA A 277 -4.23 4.23 2.17
C ALA A 277 -2.76 4.68 2.26
N SER A 278 -2.40 5.78 1.59
CA SER A 278 -1.09 6.42 1.63
C SER A 278 -1.13 7.78 0.94
N MET A 279 0.04 8.35 0.63
CA MET A 279 0.15 9.39 -0.38
C MET A 279 0.61 8.75 -1.70
N PHE A 280 0.00 9.21 -2.79
CA PHE A 280 0.31 8.73 -4.15
C PHE A 280 0.62 9.90 -5.07
N LYS A 281 1.47 9.61 -6.05
CA LYS A 281 1.70 10.41 -7.25
C LYS A 281 1.45 9.49 -8.44
N ILE A 282 0.53 9.88 -9.32
CA ILE A 282 0.20 9.11 -10.51
C ILE A 282 1.02 9.65 -11.69
N MET A 283 1.66 8.78 -12.45
CA MET A 283 2.42 9.14 -13.64
C MET A 283 1.68 8.76 -14.93
N HIS A 284 1.12 7.55 -14.98
CA HIS A 284 0.35 7.07 -16.13
C HIS A 284 -1.13 6.94 -15.76
N TRP A 285 -1.83 8.08 -15.78
CA TRP A 285 -3.24 8.19 -15.38
C TRP A 285 -4.16 7.26 -16.15
N ASP A 286 -3.96 7.17 -17.47
CA ASP A 286 -4.73 6.29 -18.35
C ASP A 286 -4.66 4.84 -17.92
N ARG A 287 -3.49 4.32 -17.60
CA ARG A 287 -3.30 2.94 -17.18
C ARG A 287 -3.87 2.66 -15.79
N VAL A 288 -3.57 3.53 -14.82
CA VAL A 288 -4.05 3.36 -13.43
C VAL A 288 -5.57 3.46 -13.36
N ILE A 289 -6.17 4.44 -14.06
CA ILE A 289 -7.61 4.62 -14.06
C ILE A 289 -8.29 3.46 -14.78
N ALA A 290 -7.77 3.00 -15.92
CA ALA A 290 -8.35 1.86 -16.65
C ALA A 290 -8.44 0.61 -15.78
N ALA A 291 -7.36 0.23 -15.10
CA ALA A 291 -7.32 -0.92 -14.22
C ALA A 291 -8.33 -0.80 -13.06
N LEU A 292 -8.42 0.37 -12.42
CA LEU A 292 -9.34 0.59 -11.32
C LEU A 292 -10.80 0.74 -11.77
N PHE A 293 -11.06 1.19 -12.99
CA PHE A 293 -12.42 1.16 -13.58
C PHE A 293 -12.86 -0.28 -13.83
N ASP A 294 -12.00 -1.12 -14.42
CA ASP A 294 -12.31 -2.52 -14.62
C ASP A 294 -12.57 -3.22 -13.27
N LEU A 295 -11.77 -2.94 -12.25
CA LEU A 295 -12.03 -3.41 -10.89
C LEU A 295 -13.40 -2.94 -10.39
N SER A 296 -13.72 -1.65 -10.55
CA SER A 296 -15.02 -1.08 -10.12
C SER A 296 -16.21 -1.77 -10.77
N CYS A 297 -16.10 -2.11 -12.06
CA CYS A 297 -17.14 -2.83 -12.80
C CYS A 297 -17.39 -4.25 -12.25
N THR A 298 -16.41 -4.87 -11.59
CA THR A 298 -16.58 -6.17 -10.90
C THR A 298 -17.18 -6.03 -9.50
N MET A 299 -17.03 -4.86 -8.88
CA MET A 299 -17.43 -4.63 -7.49
C MET A 299 -18.86 -4.13 -7.34
N LYS A 300 -19.32 -3.27 -8.26
CA LYS A 300 -20.63 -2.62 -8.20
C LYS A 300 -21.19 -2.33 -9.60
N PRO A 301 -22.51 -2.23 -9.75
CA PRO A 301 -23.09 -1.67 -10.97
C PRO A 301 -22.57 -0.26 -11.21
N MET A 302 -21.95 -0.03 -12.37
CA MET A 302 -21.46 1.28 -12.80
C MET A 302 -22.47 1.90 -13.76
N ALA A 303 -22.76 3.19 -13.56
CA ALA A 303 -23.68 3.91 -14.45
C ALA A 303 -23.08 4.02 -15.87
N ASP A 304 -23.88 3.73 -16.88
CA ASP A 304 -23.48 3.97 -18.27
C ASP A 304 -23.34 5.47 -18.54
N GLY A 305 -22.32 5.86 -19.29
CA GLY A 305 -22.05 7.25 -19.62
C GLY A 305 -20.63 7.50 -20.09
N GLU A 306 -20.33 8.78 -20.32
CA GLU A 306 -18.99 9.24 -20.66
C GLU A 306 -18.66 10.53 -19.92
N ALA A 307 -17.38 10.76 -19.66
CA ALA A 307 -16.85 11.98 -19.08
C ALA A 307 -15.45 12.24 -19.61
N THR A 308 -15.10 13.52 -19.76
CA THR A 308 -13.79 13.97 -20.20
C THR A 308 -13.17 14.84 -19.12
N LEU A 309 -11.97 14.47 -18.65
CA LEU A 309 -11.29 15.16 -17.55
C LEU A 309 -9.86 15.52 -17.95
N ALA A 310 -9.50 16.79 -17.82
CA ALA A 310 -8.14 17.27 -18.01
C ALA A 310 -7.38 17.29 -16.68
N ILE A 311 -6.14 16.80 -16.72
CA ILE A 311 -5.20 16.85 -15.59
C ILE A 311 -4.06 17.78 -16.01
N GLU A 312 -3.90 18.88 -15.28
CA GLU A 312 -2.91 19.91 -15.59
C GLU A 312 -1.49 19.32 -15.65
N GLY A 313 -0.78 19.65 -16.74
CA GLY A 313 0.57 19.17 -16.98
C GLY A 313 0.70 17.72 -17.44
N TRP A 314 -0.43 16.96 -17.58
CA TRP A 314 -0.40 15.59 -18.06
C TRP A 314 -1.22 15.38 -19.35
N GLY A 315 -2.43 15.95 -19.45
CA GLY A 315 -3.29 15.82 -20.61
C GLY A 315 -4.76 15.53 -20.23
N THR A 316 -5.54 15.13 -21.22
CA THR A 316 -6.98 14.89 -21.07
C THR A 316 -7.32 13.42 -21.26
N LEU A 317 -8.19 12.88 -20.41
CA LEU A 317 -8.75 11.55 -20.46
C LEU A 317 -10.20 11.59 -20.89
N LYS A 318 -10.60 10.73 -21.82
CA LYS A 318 -11.97 10.32 -22.04
C LYS A 318 -12.20 8.98 -21.34
N MET A 319 -13.21 8.92 -20.50
CA MET A 319 -13.64 7.73 -19.77
C MET A 319 -15.06 7.37 -20.19
N THR A 320 -15.32 6.11 -20.48
CA THR A 320 -16.65 5.61 -20.84
C THR A 320 -16.96 4.36 -20.05
N VAL A 321 -18.21 4.22 -19.63
CA VAL A 321 -18.76 2.95 -19.13
C VAL A 321 -20.00 2.62 -19.95
N LYS A 322 -20.07 1.41 -20.49
CA LYS A 322 -21.22 0.91 -21.22
C LYS A 322 -21.42 -0.58 -20.93
N ASN A 323 -22.58 -0.96 -20.42
CA ASN A 323 -22.91 -2.34 -20.07
C ASN A 323 -21.83 -3.00 -19.19
N GLN A 324 -21.41 -2.33 -18.12
CA GLN A 324 -20.37 -2.79 -17.18
C GLN A 324 -18.99 -3.03 -17.81
N LYS A 325 -18.71 -2.39 -18.93
CA LYS A 325 -17.37 -2.37 -19.56
C LYS A 325 -16.87 -0.95 -19.56
N ALA A 326 -15.70 -0.75 -19.00
CA ALA A 326 -15.02 0.53 -18.97
C ALA A 326 -14.03 0.66 -20.12
N ALA A 327 -13.82 1.90 -20.58
CA ALA A 327 -12.72 2.25 -21.45
C ALA A 327 -12.17 3.63 -21.06
N VAL A 328 -10.85 3.75 -21.06
CA VAL A 328 -10.13 4.98 -20.74
C VAL A 328 -9.09 5.23 -21.82
N ALA A 329 -9.08 6.42 -22.38
CA ALA A 329 -8.14 6.79 -23.44
C ALA A 329 -7.75 8.26 -23.32
N LYS A 330 -6.54 8.60 -23.75
CA LYS A 330 -6.14 9.99 -23.99
C LYS A 330 -6.96 10.60 -25.12
N THR A 331 -7.26 11.88 -25.02
CA THR A 331 -8.05 12.61 -26.02
C THR A 331 -7.64 14.08 -26.08
N ASP A 332 -7.88 14.71 -27.23
CA ASP A 332 -7.75 16.16 -27.41
C ASP A 332 -9.12 16.87 -27.32
N ALA A 333 -10.19 16.13 -26.98
CA ALA A 333 -11.50 16.69 -26.80
C ALA A 333 -11.57 17.70 -25.65
N PRO A 334 -12.45 18.71 -25.70
CA PRO A 334 -12.66 19.61 -24.56
C PRO A 334 -13.03 18.83 -23.30
N ALA A 335 -12.45 19.23 -22.18
CA ALA A 335 -12.69 18.60 -20.89
C ALA A 335 -13.95 19.16 -20.22
N ASP A 336 -14.75 18.26 -19.64
CA ASP A 336 -15.90 18.62 -18.77
C ASP A 336 -15.40 19.22 -17.43
N LEU A 337 -14.22 18.80 -16.99
CA LEU A 337 -13.59 19.23 -15.74
C LEU A 337 -12.07 19.27 -15.89
N THR A 338 -11.44 20.32 -15.37
CA THR A 338 -9.97 20.45 -15.31
C THR A 338 -9.52 20.49 -13.85
N LEU A 339 -8.55 19.67 -13.51
CA LEU A 339 -8.01 19.56 -12.15
C LEU A 339 -6.48 19.62 -12.18
N ASP A 340 -5.90 20.24 -11.15
CA ASP A 340 -4.46 20.04 -10.88
C ASP A 340 -4.18 18.58 -10.48
N HIS A 341 -2.93 18.17 -10.62
CA HIS A 341 -2.51 16.78 -10.41
C HIS A 341 -2.89 16.23 -9.02
N ARG A 342 -2.75 17.02 -7.97
CA ARG A 342 -3.02 16.59 -6.59
C ARG A 342 -4.53 16.49 -6.32
N THR A 343 -5.29 17.48 -6.78
CA THR A 343 -6.76 17.46 -6.69
C THR A 343 -7.30 16.27 -7.48
N ALA A 344 -6.78 16.00 -8.67
CA ALA A 344 -7.14 14.82 -9.45
C ALA A 344 -6.85 13.53 -8.67
N THR A 345 -5.68 13.41 -8.03
CA THR A 345 -5.34 12.24 -7.19
C THR A 345 -6.37 12.03 -6.07
N GLN A 346 -6.81 13.09 -5.41
CA GLN A 346 -7.83 13.01 -4.37
C GLN A 346 -9.23 12.69 -4.93
N VAL A 347 -9.61 13.30 -6.06
CA VAL A 347 -10.90 13.08 -6.72
C VAL A 347 -11.05 11.65 -7.20
N PHE A 348 -10.02 11.12 -7.85
CA PHE A 348 -10.09 9.75 -8.37
C PHE A 348 -10.00 8.68 -7.30
N PHE A 349 -9.21 8.90 -6.24
CA PHE A 349 -8.83 7.81 -5.34
C PHE A 349 -9.03 8.13 -3.85
N GLY A 350 -9.27 9.37 -3.48
CA GLY A 350 -9.40 9.76 -2.07
C GLY A 350 -10.68 9.23 -1.42
N PRO A 351 -10.67 8.93 -0.12
CA PRO A 351 -11.87 8.52 0.61
C PRO A 351 -12.90 9.65 0.77
N LEU A 352 -12.47 10.89 0.55
CA LEU A 352 -13.32 12.10 0.60
C LEU A 352 -13.22 12.82 -0.73
N GLN A 353 -14.36 13.31 -1.23
CA GLN A 353 -14.43 14.10 -2.46
C GLN A 353 -14.14 15.58 -2.19
N PRO A 354 -13.03 16.15 -2.71
CA PRO A 354 -12.69 17.56 -2.51
C PRO A 354 -13.45 18.52 -3.44
N VAL A 355 -14.19 17.99 -4.44
CA VAL A 355 -14.94 18.77 -5.42
C VAL A 355 -16.40 18.37 -5.45
N VAL A 356 -17.25 19.31 -5.82
CA VAL A 356 -18.68 19.06 -6.09
C VAL A 356 -18.82 18.90 -7.59
N PHE A 357 -19.29 17.73 -8.02
CA PHE A 357 -19.55 17.48 -9.42
C PHE A 357 -20.84 18.19 -9.90
N PRO A 358 -20.90 18.63 -11.17
CA PRO A 358 -22.13 19.15 -11.74
C PRO A 358 -23.30 18.16 -11.62
N ALA A 359 -24.51 18.67 -11.48
CA ALA A 359 -25.71 17.84 -11.42
C ALA A 359 -25.80 16.96 -12.69
N GLY A 360 -26.05 15.66 -12.48
CA GLY A 360 -26.12 14.69 -13.58
C GLY A 360 -24.77 14.18 -14.11
N SER A 361 -23.64 14.63 -13.54
CA SER A 361 -22.34 14.10 -13.91
C SER A 361 -22.18 12.65 -13.50
N VAL A 362 -21.84 11.78 -14.45
CA VAL A 362 -21.53 10.36 -14.19
C VAL A 362 -20.31 10.17 -13.28
N LEU A 363 -19.42 11.17 -13.20
CA LEU A 363 -18.26 11.14 -12.29
C LEU A 363 -18.69 10.97 -10.83
N ALA A 364 -19.83 11.57 -10.43
CA ALA A 364 -20.34 11.40 -9.07
C ALA A 364 -20.74 9.95 -8.73
N ALA A 365 -21.17 9.17 -9.74
CA ALA A 365 -21.52 7.76 -9.59
C ALA A 365 -20.30 6.82 -9.67
N TRP A 366 -19.26 7.22 -10.40
CA TRP A 366 -18.07 6.39 -10.61
C TRP A 366 -17.03 6.53 -9.52
N LEU A 367 -16.83 7.74 -8.97
CA LEU A 367 -15.73 8.07 -8.07
C LEU A 367 -16.15 8.02 -6.59
N PRO A 368 -15.22 7.73 -5.68
CA PRO A 368 -13.83 7.38 -5.95
C PRO A 368 -13.65 5.95 -6.45
N LEU A 369 -12.52 5.72 -7.14
CA LEU A 369 -12.10 4.37 -7.57
C LEU A 369 -11.42 3.63 -6.40
N PRO A 370 -11.52 2.30 -6.33
CA PRO A 370 -11.15 1.51 -5.16
C PRO A 370 -9.63 1.23 -5.05
N LEU A 371 -8.81 2.26 -5.09
CA LEU A 371 -7.38 2.12 -4.83
C LEU A 371 -7.15 1.74 -3.37
N GLY A 372 -6.62 0.55 -3.13
CA GLY A 372 -6.16 0.06 -1.83
C GLY A 372 -4.65 -0.05 -1.78
N TRP A 373 -4.09 -0.22 -0.58
CA TRP A 373 -2.68 -0.53 -0.38
C TRP A 373 -2.48 -1.36 0.87
N ASN A 374 -1.76 -2.49 0.74
CA ASN A 374 -1.49 -3.34 1.89
C ASN A 374 -0.41 -2.74 2.79
N ASN A 375 -0.59 -2.88 4.11
CA ASN A 375 0.33 -2.33 5.08
C ASN A 375 1.72 -3.01 5.04
N GLN A 376 1.76 -4.29 4.69
CA GLN A 376 3.00 -5.06 4.59
C GLN A 376 3.86 -4.68 3.37
N ASP A 377 3.29 -3.95 2.41
CA ASP A 377 4.01 -3.39 1.25
C ASP A 377 4.44 -1.92 1.48
N ARG A 378 4.48 -1.47 2.74
CA ARG A 378 4.97 -0.15 3.11
C ARG A 378 6.47 -0.20 3.42
N VAL A 379 7.20 0.75 2.86
CA VAL A 379 8.64 0.96 3.07
C VAL A 379 8.87 2.23 3.87
#